data_d59269358d7d6d9af96ac5634ee5fe51
#
_entry.id   d59269358d7d6d9af96ac5634ee5fe51
#
_cell.length_a   1.000
_cell.length_b   1.000
_cell.length_c   1.000
_cell.angle_alpha   90.00
_cell.angle_beta   90.00
_cell.angle_gamma   90.00
#
_symmetry.space_group_name_H-M   'P 1'
#
loop_
_entity.id
_entity.type
_entity.pdbx_description
1 polymer ?
#
loop_
_entity_poly.entity_id
_entity_poly.type
_entity_poly.pdbx_seq_one_letter_code
_entity_poly.pdbx_strand_id
1 'polypeptide(L)'
;RRNGKVRIASAGRLKARTRIKEGRRMLEIRPTHLKPAREFVGKYHRHNIPPVGGKFAISCFEGERLCGVAICGRPTARKLDDGATLEIYRNCTDGTRNACTKLYGACVRIARDMGYKKVITYTLESENGASLRAANFTFAGSAGGIAWTGTRRRDYYVSPEEMKNRWEYVL
;
A
#
# COMPACT_ATOMS: atom_id res chain seq x y z
N ARG A 1 5.77 50.03 67.59
CA ARG A 1 5.16 48.68 67.32
C ARG A 1 4.58 48.72 65.91
N ARG A 2 5.25 48.10 64.93
CA ARG A 2 4.82 48.06 63.57
C ARG A 2 4.32 46.62 63.28
N ASN A 3 3.01 46.48 63.03
CA ASN A 3 2.39 45.23 62.61
C ASN A 3 2.66 45.06 61.17
N GLY A 4 3.52 44.11 60.83
CA GLY A 4 3.72 43.60 59.42
C GLY A 4 2.63 42.64 59.07
N LYS A 5 1.74 43.04 58.17
CA LYS A 5 0.79 42.05 57.49
C LYS A 5 1.52 41.27 56.39
N VAL A 6 1.71 40.02 56.66
CA VAL A 6 2.17 39.08 55.64
C VAL A 6 1.02 38.84 54.63
N ARG A 7 1.21 39.24 53.38
CA ARG A 7 0.30 38.89 52.27
C ARG A 7 0.62 37.50 51.81
N ILE A 8 -0.30 36.58 52.01
CA ILE A 8 -0.25 35.26 51.43
C ILE A 8 -0.63 35.39 49.94
N ALA A 9 0.34 35.15 49.04
CA ALA A 9 0.11 35.13 47.65
C ALA A 9 -0.73 33.87 47.30
N SER A 10 -1.89 34.12 46.72
CA SER A 10 -2.77 33.06 46.21
C SER A 10 -2.08 32.28 45.08
N ALA A 11 -1.86 31.00 45.33
CA ALA A 11 -1.35 30.07 44.33
C ALA A 11 -2.32 30.00 43.16
N GLY A 12 -2.00 30.70 42.09
CA GLY A 12 -2.66 30.57 40.79
C GLY A 12 -2.50 29.17 40.28
N ARG A 13 -3.60 28.45 40.24
CA ARG A 13 -3.71 27.09 39.71
C ARG A 13 -3.35 27.10 38.21
N LEU A 14 -2.09 26.82 37.87
CA LEU A 14 -1.65 26.55 36.51
C LEU A 14 -2.37 25.25 36.06
N LYS A 15 -3.50 25.40 35.39
CA LYS A 15 -4.07 24.30 34.64
C LYS A 15 -3.13 24.01 33.46
N ALA A 16 -2.20 23.09 33.66
CA ALA A 16 -1.47 22.48 32.57
C ALA A 16 -2.49 21.82 31.65
N ARG A 17 -2.83 22.50 30.57
CA ARG A 17 -3.52 21.88 29.44
C ARG A 17 -2.55 20.89 28.80
N THR A 18 -2.46 19.70 29.35
CA THR A 18 -1.89 18.56 28.68
C THR A 18 -2.86 18.22 27.53
N ARG A 19 -2.71 18.92 26.42
CA ARG A 19 -3.30 18.54 25.16
C ARG A 19 -2.58 17.27 24.78
N ILE A 20 -3.13 16.13 25.19
CA ILE A 20 -2.75 14.84 24.63
C ILE A 20 -3.01 15.00 23.13
N LYS A 21 -1.95 15.30 22.38
CA LYS A 21 -1.95 15.09 20.94
C LYS A 21 -2.26 13.60 20.80
N GLU A 22 -3.49 13.27 20.42
CA GLU A 22 -3.80 11.92 19.92
C GLU A 22 -2.72 11.62 18.90
N GLY A 23 -1.77 10.76 19.31
CA GLY A 23 -0.59 10.47 18.53
C GLY A 23 -1.07 9.92 17.19
N ARG A 24 -0.79 10.66 16.12
CA ARG A 24 -1.04 10.23 14.75
C ARG A 24 -0.44 8.83 14.65
N ARG A 25 -1.28 7.80 14.69
CA ARG A 25 -0.84 6.41 14.62
C ARG A 25 -0.04 6.26 13.34
N MET A 26 1.25 5.98 13.49
CA MET A 26 2.15 5.88 12.36
C MET A 26 1.91 4.57 11.62
N LEU A 27 1.87 4.66 10.29
CA LEU A 27 1.83 3.47 9.45
C LEU A 27 3.20 2.82 9.44
N GLU A 28 3.25 1.53 9.74
CA GLU A 28 4.46 0.71 9.78
C GLU A 28 4.37 -0.40 8.73
N ILE A 29 5.50 -0.66 8.06
CA ILE A 29 5.62 -1.78 7.12
C ILE A 29 6.32 -2.93 7.85
N ARG A 30 5.69 -4.10 7.80
CA ARG A 30 6.22 -5.34 8.37
C ARG A 30 6.28 -6.45 7.31
N PRO A 31 7.21 -7.41 7.39
CA PRO A 31 7.18 -8.58 6.53
C PRO A 31 5.93 -9.41 6.80
N THR A 32 5.45 -10.12 5.77
CA THR A 32 4.35 -11.07 5.93
C THR A 32 4.52 -12.24 4.95
N HIS A 33 3.88 -13.37 5.26
CA HIS A 33 3.83 -14.50 4.35
C HIS A 33 2.74 -14.30 3.28
N LEU A 34 2.86 -15.01 2.16
CA LEU A 34 1.89 -14.94 1.07
C LEU A 34 0.48 -15.37 1.51
N LYS A 35 0.36 -16.37 2.40
CA LYS A 35 -0.95 -16.87 2.84
C LYS A 35 -1.77 -15.80 3.54
N PRO A 36 -1.33 -15.16 4.65
CA PRO A 36 -2.10 -14.09 5.29
C PRO A 36 -2.32 -12.88 4.39
N ALA A 37 -1.37 -12.54 3.50
CA ALA A 37 -1.56 -11.46 2.53
C ALA A 37 -2.68 -11.79 1.54
N ARG A 38 -2.76 -13.03 1.05
CA ARG A 38 -3.85 -13.50 0.16
C ARG A 38 -5.21 -13.51 0.85
N GLU A 39 -5.26 -13.91 2.12
CA GLU A 39 -6.48 -13.86 2.94
C GLU A 39 -7.00 -12.42 3.08
N PHE A 40 -6.10 -11.47 3.34
CA PHE A 40 -6.45 -10.04 3.39
C PHE A 40 -6.98 -9.53 2.04
N VAL A 41 -6.32 -9.88 0.92
CA VAL A 41 -6.78 -9.52 -0.43
C VAL A 41 -8.16 -10.11 -0.70
N GLY A 42 -8.40 -11.37 -0.35
CA GLY A 42 -9.70 -12.02 -0.53
C GLY A 42 -10.83 -11.34 0.23
N LYS A 43 -10.51 -10.74 1.39
CA LYS A 43 -11.49 -10.03 2.24
C LYS A 43 -11.79 -8.60 1.78
N TYR A 44 -10.77 -7.88 1.32
CA TYR A 44 -10.87 -6.42 1.14
C TYR A 44 -10.74 -5.94 -0.31
N HIS A 45 -10.21 -6.77 -1.23
CA HIS A 45 -10.04 -6.34 -2.61
C HIS A 45 -11.33 -6.41 -3.41
N ARG A 46 -11.77 -5.28 -3.98
CA ARG A 46 -13.09 -5.14 -4.62
C ARG A 46 -13.27 -5.93 -5.92
N HIS A 47 -12.20 -6.10 -6.72
CA HIS A 47 -12.34 -6.54 -8.11
C HIS A 47 -11.50 -7.77 -8.46
N ASN A 48 -10.60 -8.20 -7.61
CA ASN A 48 -9.66 -9.25 -7.98
C ASN A 48 -9.47 -10.29 -6.88
N ILE A 49 -9.42 -11.54 -7.30
CA ILE A 49 -9.03 -12.63 -6.41
C ILE A 49 -7.54 -12.54 -6.04
N PRO A 50 -7.14 -13.14 -4.91
CA PRO A 50 -5.76 -13.20 -4.52
C PRO A 50 -4.88 -13.89 -5.58
N PRO A 51 -3.67 -13.37 -5.87
CA PRO A 51 -2.76 -14.03 -6.79
C PRO A 51 -2.36 -15.41 -6.28
N VAL A 52 -2.14 -16.37 -7.20
CA VAL A 52 -1.75 -17.74 -6.83
C VAL A 52 -0.40 -17.78 -6.13
N GLY A 53 0.54 -16.91 -6.55
CA GLY A 53 1.89 -16.85 -6.01
C GLY A 53 2.41 -15.42 -5.96
N GLY A 54 3.66 -15.30 -5.56
CA GLY A 54 4.42 -14.05 -5.50
C GLY A 54 5.83 -14.33 -5.03
N LYS A 55 6.73 -13.38 -5.24
CA LYS A 55 8.10 -13.47 -4.76
C LYS A 55 8.21 -13.11 -3.29
N PHE A 56 7.46 -12.08 -2.89
CA PHE A 56 7.32 -11.65 -1.50
C PHE A 56 6.00 -10.91 -1.27
N ALA A 57 5.66 -10.75 0.00
CA ALA A 57 4.56 -9.90 0.44
C ALA A 57 5.01 -9.03 1.61
N ILE A 58 4.39 -7.86 1.73
CA ILE A 58 4.54 -6.94 2.86
C ILE A 58 3.18 -6.54 3.39
N SER A 59 3.15 -6.17 4.65
CA SER A 59 1.96 -5.69 5.35
C SER A 59 2.15 -4.27 5.88
N CYS A 60 1.06 -3.53 5.97
CA CYS A 60 0.99 -2.21 6.57
C CYS A 60 0.12 -2.26 7.81
N PHE A 61 0.64 -1.74 8.90
CA PHE A 61 -0.03 -1.67 10.20
C PHE A 61 -0.25 -0.23 10.63
N GLU A 62 -1.38 0.01 11.28
CA GLU A 62 -1.64 1.22 12.06
C GLU A 62 -1.70 0.82 13.54
N GLY A 63 -0.59 1.00 14.26
CA GLY A 63 -0.39 0.35 15.57
C GLY A 63 -0.36 -1.17 15.41
N GLU A 64 -1.26 -1.90 16.10
CA GLU A 64 -1.36 -3.36 15.98
C GLU A 64 -2.41 -3.83 14.96
N ARG A 65 -3.11 -2.90 14.32
CA ARG A 65 -4.13 -3.24 13.33
C ARG A 65 -3.52 -3.37 11.94
N LEU A 66 -3.66 -4.55 11.33
CA LEU A 66 -3.33 -4.76 9.93
C LEU A 66 -4.31 -3.97 9.05
N CYS A 67 -3.79 -3.03 8.27
CA CYS A 67 -4.59 -2.13 7.44
C CYS A 67 -4.32 -2.24 5.94
N GLY A 68 -3.32 -3.04 5.54
CA GLY A 68 -3.07 -3.27 4.12
C GLY A 68 -1.95 -4.26 3.86
N VAL A 69 -1.92 -4.77 2.62
CA VAL A 69 -0.88 -5.68 2.12
C VAL A 69 -0.50 -5.35 0.70
N ALA A 70 0.75 -5.66 0.32
CA ALA A 70 1.16 -5.70 -1.07
C ALA A 70 1.81 -7.05 -1.38
N ILE A 71 1.53 -7.59 -2.57
CA ILE A 71 2.09 -8.85 -3.08
C ILE A 71 2.82 -8.55 -4.38
N CYS A 72 4.09 -8.93 -4.45
CA CYS A 72 4.99 -8.63 -5.55
C CYS A 72 5.59 -9.91 -6.16
N GLY A 73 5.89 -9.86 -7.45
CA GLY A 73 6.51 -10.97 -8.14
C GLY A 73 7.07 -10.61 -9.52
N ARG A 74 7.32 -11.64 -10.35
CA ARG A 74 7.77 -11.46 -11.73
C ARG A 74 6.63 -10.90 -12.59
N PRO A 75 6.93 -10.07 -13.58
CA PRO A 75 5.91 -9.61 -14.51
C PRO A 75 5.07 -10.75 -15.10
N THR A 76 3.75 -10.56 -15.08
CA THR A 76 2.80 -11.51 -15.69
C THR A 76 2.90 -11.46 -17.22
N ALA A 77 3.19 -10.28 -17.76
CA ALA A 77 3.41 -10.09 -19.19
C ALA A 77 4.83 -10.53 -19.57
N ARG A 78 4.95 -11.58 -20.41
CA ARG A 78 6.24 -12.14 -20.85
C ARG A 78 7.22 -11.11 -21.38
N LYS A 79 6.74 -10.11 -22.12
CA LYS A 79 7.60 -9.05 -22.70
C LYS A 79 8.20 -8.11 -21.67
N LEU A 80 7.69 -8.10 -20.44
CA LEU A 80 8.17 -7.28 -19.33
C LEU A 80 8.97 -8.10 -18.30
N ASP A 81 8.99 -9.43 -18.44
CA ASP A 81 9.73 -10.34 -17.57
C ASP A 81 11.20 -10.45 -18.03
N ASP A 82 11.92 -9.36 -17.86
CA ASP A 82 13.32 -9.18 -18.27
C ASP A 82 14.34 -9.50 -17.16
N GLY A 83 13.87 -10.02 -16.03
CA GLY A 83 14.69 -10.29 -14.83
C GLY A 83 15.02 -9.05 -14.00
N ALA A 84 14.83 -7.84 -14.54
CA ALA A 84 15.12 -6.56 -13.91
C ALA A 84 13.86 -5.75 -13.55
N THR A 85 12.68 -6.25 -13.91
CA THR A 85 11.38 -5.64 -13.61
C THR A 85 10.65 -6.42 -12.52
N LEU A 86 10.13 -5.72 -11.51
CA LEU A 86 9.24 -6.24 -10.47
C LEU A 86 7.80 -5.81 -10.75
N GLU A 87 6.83 -6.72 -10.63
CA GLU A 87 5.41 -6.37 -10.69
C GLU A 87 4.77 -6.42 -9.30
N ILE A 88 4.05 -5.36 -8.94
CA ILE A 88 3.15 -5.37 -7.80
C ILE A 88 1.80 -5.92 -8.28
N TYR A 89 1.52 -7.18 -7.95
CA TYR A 89 0.28 -7.87 -8.36
C TYR A 89 -0.94 -7.31 -7.69
N ARG A 90 -0.81 -7.00 -6.39
CA ARG A 90 -1.90 -6.45 -5.56
C ARG A 90 -1.32 -5.48 -4.55
N ASN A 91 -1.98 -4.35 -4.42
CA ASN A 91 -1.86 -3.44 -3.31
C ASN A 91 -3.27 -3.23 -2.77
N CYS A 92 -3.57 -3.80 -1.62
CA CYS A 92 -4.90 -3.86 -1.03
C CYS A 92 -4.88 -3.27 0.38
N THR A 93 -5.84 -2.40 0.68
CA THR A 93 -5.98 -1.77 2.00
C THR A 93 -7.44 -1.80 2.44
N ASP A 94 -7.68 -1.65 3.73
CA ASP A 94 -9.02 -1.52 4.32
C ASP A 94 -9.61 -0.09 4.21
N GLY A 95 -8.96 0.78 3.44
CA GLY A 95 -9.34 2.19 3.31
C GLY A 95 -8.55 3.14 4.22
N THR A 96 -7.65 2.63 5.05
CA THR A 96 -6.79 3.48 5.90
C THR A 96 -6.02 4.49 5.06
N ARG A 97 -6.13 5.77 5.46
CA ARG A 97 -5.51 6.89 4.74
C ARG A 97 -4.00 6.68 4.59
N ASN A 98 -3.48 6.92 3.39
CA ASN A 98 -2.07 6.81 3.03
C ASN A 98 -1.48 5.38 3.07
N ALA A 99 -2.21 4.35 3.49
CA ALA A 99 -1.69 2.99 3.56
C ALA A 99 -1.29 2.47 2.17
N CYS A 100 -2.09 2.75 1.15
CA CYS A 100 -1.82 2.35 -0.23
C CYS A 100 -0.51 2.97 -0.75
N THR A 101 -0.33 4.29 -0.61
CA THR A 101 0.89 5.01 -0.99
C THR A 101 2.10 4.53 -0.17
N LYS A 102 1.92 4.25 1.12
CA LYS A 102 2.97 3.71 2.00
C LYS A 102 3.47 2.34 1.51
N LEU A 103 2.56 1.47 1.10
CA LEU A 103 2.88 0.15 0.53
C LEU A 103 3.61 0.27 -0.81
N TYR A 104 3.15 1.13 -1.74
CA TYR A 104 3.84 1.37 -3.00
C TYR A 104 5.28 1.84 -2.77
N GLY A 105 5.48 2.85 -1.92
CA GLY A 105 6.81 3.35 -1.59
C GLY A 105 7.71 2.30 -0.93
N ALA A 106 7.15 1.38 -0.13
CA ALA A 106 7.90 0.27 0.45
C ALA A 106 8.32 -0.74 -0.62
N CYS A 107 7.42 -1.12 -1.53
CA CYS A 107 7.74 -2.01 -2.65
C CYS A 107 8.88 -1.45 -3.52
N VAL A 108 8.86 -0.13 -3.80
CA VAL A 108 9.92 0.54 -4.56
C VAL A 108 11.28 0.46 -3.85
N ARG A 109 11.33 0.70 -2.53
CA ARG A 109 12.58 0.58 -1.76
C ARG A 109 13.13 -0.84 -1.77
N ILE A 110 12.27 -1.83 -1.50
CA ILE A 110 12.64 -3.24 -1.53
C ILE A 110 13.13 -3.64 -2.92
N ALA A 111 12.45 -3.21 -3.99
CA ALA A 111 12.86 -3.48 -5.36
C ALA A 111 14.27 -2.92 -5.65
N ARG A 112 14.56 -1.69 -5.19
CA ARG A 112 15.87 -1.07 -5.33
C ARG A 112 16.95 -1.88 -4.63
N ASP A 113 16.73 -2.27 -3.38
CA ASP A 113 17.68 -3.04 -2.57
C ASP A 113 17.91 -4.44 -3.14
N MET A 114 16.90 -5.00 -3.83
CA MET A 114 17.01 -6.28 -4.56
C MET A 114 17.66 -6.15 -5.95
N GLY A 115 18.04 -4.94 -6.40
CA GLY A 115 18.72 -4.71 -7.67
C GLY A 115 17.82 -4.63 -8.90
N TYR A 116 16.51 -4.55 -8.74
CA TYR A 116 15.60 -4.28 -9.85
C TYR A 116 15.86 -2.91 -10.46
N LYS A 117 15.48 -2.73 -11.73
CA LYS A 117 15.59 -1.46 -12.46
C LYS A 117 14.25 -0.76 -12.63
N LYS A 118 13.18 -1.52 -12.49
CA LYS A 118 11.83 -1.00 -12.71
C LYS A 118 10.81 -1.74 -11.82
N VAL A 119 9.81 -0.99 -11.36
CA VAL A 119 8.61 -1.54 -10.71
C VAL A 119 7.39 -1.19 -11.55
N ILE A 120 6.54 -2.17 -11.84
CA ILE A 120 5.30 -1.99 -12.57
C ILE A 120 4.09 -2.41 -11.75
N THR A 121 2.94 -1.85 -12.08
CA THR A 121 1.65 -2.29 -11.54
C THR A 121 0.53 -1.86 -12.50
N TYR A 122 -0.67 -2.41 -12.27
CA TYR A 122 -1.84 -2.14 -13.08
C TYR A 122 -3.01 -1.70 -12.20
N THR A 123 -3.78 -0.73 -12.70
CA THR A 123 -5.09 -0.35 -12.17
C THR A 123 -6.16 -0.54 -13.25
N LEU A 124 -7.42 -0.58 -12.87
CA LEU A 124 -8.50 -0.46 -13.83
C LEU A 124 -8.50 0.95 -14.43
N GLU A 125 -8.99 1.09 -15.65
CA GLU A 125 -9.06 2.39 -16.33
C GLU A 125 -9.95 3.38 -15.56
N SER A 126 -11.02 2.87 -14.94
CA SER A 126 -11.92 3.63 -14.05
C SER A 126 -11.26 4.15 -12.78
N GLU A 127 -10.10 3.61 -12.38
CA GLU A 127 -9.38 4.05 -11.19
C GLU A 127 -8.45 5.24 -11.49
N ASN A 128 -8.54 6.29 -10.68
CA ASN A 128 -7.81 7.53 -10.93
C ASN A 128 -6.29 7.48 -10.69
N GLY A 129 -5.75 6.38 -10.11
CA GLY A 129 -4.32 6.21 -9.83
C GLY A 129 -3.70 7.23 -8.86
N ALA A 130 -4.49 7.89 -8.02
CA ALA A 130 -4.00 8.95 -7.13
C ALA A 130 -2.89 8.46 -6.18
N SER A 131 -3.04 7.25 -5.61
CA SER A 131 -2.03 6.66 -4.72
C SER A 131 -0.72 6.35 -5.43
N LEU A 132 -0.78 6.00 -6.71
CA LEU A 132 0.38 5.72 -7.56
C LEU A 132 1.13 7.01 -7.89
N ARG A 133 0.41 8.06 -8.33
CA ARG A 133 1.03 9.39 -8.53
C ARG A 133 1.66 9.92 -7.25
N ALA A 134 0.98 9.75 -6.10
CA ALA A 134 1.54 10.13 -4.80
C ALA A 134 2.77 9.30 -4.39
N ALA A 135 2.95 8.11 -4.97
CA ALA A 135 4.13 7.27 -4.82
C ALA A 135 5.15 7.45 -5.96
N ASN A 136 4.99 8.48 -6.79
CA ASN A 136 5.85 8.85 -7.93
C ASN A 136 5.90 7.80 -9.06
N PHE A 137 4.84 6.99 -9.22
CA PHE A 137 4.67 6.19 -10.43
C PHE A 137 4.15 7.06 -11.57
N THR A 138 4.62 6.77 -12.77
CA THR A 138 4.19 7.43 -14.01
C THR A 138 3.28 6.50 -14.81
N PHE A 139 2.30 7.07 -15.48
CA PHE A 139 1.46 6.33 -16.43
C PHE A 139 2.30 5.91 -17.65
N ALA A 140 2.25 4.63 -18.00
CA ALA A 140 3.06 4.02 -19.05
C ALA A 140 2.22 3.41 -20.18
N GLY A 141 0.95 3.78 -20.26
CA GLY A 141 0.04 3.36 -21.32
C GLY A 141 -1.06 2.41 -20.84
N SER A 142 -2.02 2.17 -21.70
CA SER A 142 -3.12 1.22 -21.46
C SER A 142 -2.71 -0.20 -21.88
N ALA A 143 -3.20 -1.18 -21.15
CA ALA A 143 -2.94 -2.60 -21.40
C ALA A 143 -4.18 -3.44 -21.06
N GLY A 144 -4.38 -4.55 -21.75
CA GLY A 144 -5.50 -5.46 -21.50
C GLY A 144 -6.65 -5.28 -22.48
N GLY A 145 -7.86 -5.64 -22.10
CA GLY A 145 -9.06 -5.59 -22.96
C GLY A 145 -9.21 -6.81 -23.87
N ILE A 146 -8.32 -7.79 -23.80
CA ILE A 146 -8.44 -9.05 -24.56
C ILE A 146 -8.90 -10.13 -23.58
N ALA A 147 -10.07 -10.74 -23.87
CA ALA A 147 -10.48 -11.96 -23.19
C ALA A 147 -9.40 -13.03 -23.40
N TRP A 148 -8.90 -13.60 -22.33
CA TRP A 148 -7.88 -14.64 -22.40
C TRP A 148 -8.55 -15.94 -22.89
N THR A 149 -8.44 -16.23 -24.17
CA THR A 149 -8.99 -17.43 -24.83
C THR A 149 -8.05 -18.65 -24.76
N GLY A 150 -7.06 -18.61 -23.84
CA GLY A 150 -6.13 -19.73 -23.69
C GLY A 150 -6.81 -21.00 -23.19
N THR A 151 -6.36 -22.15 -23.70
CA THR A 151 -6.88 -23.52 -23.48
C THR A 151 -6.90 -24.00 -22.02
N ARG A 152 -6.33 -23.27 -21.09
CA ARG A 152 -6.44 -23.51 -19.65
C ARG A 152 -7.59 -22.68 -19.08
N ARG A 153 -8.83 -23.15 -19.27
CA ARG A 153 -9.97 -22.68 -18.49
C ARG A 153 -9.66 -22.86 -17.00
N ARG A 154 -9.48 -21.75 -16.31
CA ARG A 154 -9.61 -21.71 -14.85
C ARG A 154 -11.03 -21.23 -14.59
N ASP A 155 -11.90 -22.14 -14.27
CA ASP A 155 -13.35 -21.90 -14.14
C ASP A 155 -13.76 -20.87 -13.07
N TYR A 156 -12.80 -20.28 -12.39
CA TYR A 156 -12.99 -19.35 -11.25
C TYR A 156 -12.31 -17.98 -11.41
N TYR A 157 -11.66 -17.71 -12.55
CA TYR A 157 -10.97 -16.42 -12.74
C TYR A 157 -11.58 -15.64 -13.90
N VAL A 158 -12.50 -14.74 -13.57
CA VAL A 158 -12.91 -13.68 -14.49
C VAL A 158 -12.07 -12.46 -14.17
N SER A 159 -11.02 -12.20 -14.95
CA SER A 159 -10.39 -10.88 -14.94
C SER A 159 -11.43 -9.89 -15.48
N PRO A 160 -11.61 -8.70 -14.85
CA PRO A 160 -12.44 -7.68 -15.46
C PRO A 160 -12.02 -7.46 -16.92
N GLU A 161 -12.98 -7.49 -17.85
CA GLU A 161 -12.75 -7.22 -19.28
C GLU A 161 -12.37 -5.75 -19.52
N GLU A 162 -12.39 -4.95 -18.50
CA GLU A 162 -12.02 -3.53 -18.51
C GLU A 162 -10.53 -3.37 -18.87
N MET A 163 -10.24 -2.37 -19.66
CA MET A 163 -8.88 -1.92 -19.93
C MET A 163 -8.17 -1.54 -18.64
N LYS A 164 -6.87 -1.73 -18.62
CA LYS A 164 -6.03 -1.44 -17.46
C LYS A 164 -5.00 -0.38 -17.79
N ASN A 165 -4.76 0.50 -16.88
CA ASN A 165 -3.67 1.46 -16.91
C ASN A 165 -2.42 0.82 -16.32
N ARG A 166 -1.33 0.79 -17.10
CA ARG A 166 -0.01 0.39 -16.62
C ARG A 166 0.71 1.58 -16.03
N TRP A 167 1.29 1.38 -14.87
CA TRP A 167 2.08 2.35 -14.13
C TRP A 167 3.48 1.82 -13.93
N GLU A 168 4.47 2.69 -14.04
CA GLU A 168 5.88 2.34 -13.91
C GLU A 168 6.60 3.30 -12.96
N TYR A 169 7.55 2.74 -12.22
CA TYR A 169 8.54 3.48 -11.45
C TYR A 169 9.93 3.01 -11.88
N VAL A 170 10.75 3.90 -12.44
CA VAL A 170 12.14 3.62 -12.79
C VAL A 170 13.02 3.88 -11.56
N LEU A 171 13.88 2.92 -11.18
CA LEU A 171 14.70 2.90 -9.97
C LEU A 171 16.07 3.55 -10.16
#